data_1520cd890496038f395ad22d446c0dc4
#
_entry.id   1520cd890496038f395ad22d446c0dc4
#
_cell.length_a   1.000
_cell.length_b   1.000
_cell.length_c   1.000
_cell.angle_alpha   90.00
_cell.angle_beta   90.00
_cell.angle_gamma   90.00
#
_symmetry.space_group_name_H-M   'P 1'
#
loop_
_entity.id
_entity.type
_entity.pdbx_description
1 polymer ?
#
loop_
_entity_poly.entity_id
_entity_poly.type
_entity_poly.pdbx_seq_one_letter_code
_entity_poly.pdbx_strand_id
1 'polypeptide(L)' 'VIMMTREEFITSKITLDIFDIADILTAALQDRGFLQAGESLTPYDLEEAMNRPGYYLTVERKNGTLSVKRG' A
#
# COMPACT_ATOMS: atom_id res chain seq x y z
N VAL A 1 -7.26 -14.73 19.09
CA VAL A 1 -7.64 -14.46 17.69
C VAL A 1 -9.15 -14.50 17.58
N ILE A 2 -9.73 -13.42 17.12
CA ILE A 2 -11.17 -13.36 16.88
C ILE A 2 -11.39 -13.90 15.47
N MET A 3 -12.13 -14.98 15.38
CA MET A 3 -12.50 -15.54 14.09
C MET A 3 -13.91 -15.09 13.75
N MET A 4 -14.03 -14.37 12.65
CA MET A 4 -15.35 -13.97 12.17
C MET A 4 -16.00 -15.08 11.41
N THR A 5 -17.32 -15.20 11.53
CA THR A 5 -18.08 -16.10 10.67
C THR A 5 -18.06 -15.54 9.24
N ARG A 6 -18.42 -16.37 8.28
CA ARG A 6 -18.50 -15.94 6.89
C ARG A 6 -19.45 -14.78 6.71
N GLU A 7 -20.59 -14.80 7.40
CA GLU A 7 -21.59 -13.74 7.32
C GLU A 7 -21.05 -12.43 7.89
N GLU A 8 -20.38 -12.49 9.04
CA GLU A 8 -19.75 -11.32 9.64
C GLU A 8 -18.69 -10.74 8.74
N PHE A 9 -17.88 -11.59 8.10
CA PHE A 9 -16.86 -11.15 7.18
C PHE A 9 -17.45 -10.45 5.96
N ILE A 10 -18.54 -10.98 5.40
CA ILE A 10 -19.20 -10.40 4.23
C ILE A 10 -19.83 -9.04 4.56
N THR A 11 -20.39 -8.91 5.76
CA THR A 11 -21.03 -7.66 6.17
C THR A 11 -20.08 -6.65 6.78
N SER A 12 -18.86 -7.06 7.12
CA SER A 12 -17.86 -6.19 7.69
C SER A 12 -17.28 -5.27 6.61
N LYS A 13 -16.87 -4.10 7.02
CA LYS A 13 -16.10 -3.21 6.15
C LYS A 13 -15.02 -2.52 6.95
N ILE A 14 -13.96 -2.15 6.28
CA ILE A 14 -12.89 -1.37 6.85
C ILE A 14 -12.70 -0.13 5.97
N THR A 15 -12.51 1.01 6.60
CA THR A 15 -12.22 2.26 5.91
C THR A 15 -10.78 2.62 6.15
N LEU A 16 -10.03 2.79 5.06
CA LEU A 16 -8.62 3.14 5.12
C LEU A 16 -8.41 4.49 4.46
N ASP A 17 -7.66 5.35 5.12
CA ASP A 17 -7.21 6.58 4.48
C ASP A 17 -5.88 6.35 3.77
N ILE A 18 -5.36 7.39 3.12
CA ILE A 18 -4.12 7.25 2.35
C ILE A 18 -2.91 6.98 3.24
N PHE A 19 -2.94 7.43 4.50
CA PHE A 19 -1.86 7.14 5.45
C PHE A 19 -1.85 5.66 5.83
N ASP A 20 -3.03 5.09 6.06
CA ASP A 20 -3.17 3.66 6.35
C ASP A 20 -2.69 2.81 5.18
N ILE A 21 -3.06 3.20 3.96
CA ILE A 21 -2.65 2.48 2.75
C ILE A 21 -1.12 2.54 2.60
N ALA A 22 -0.52 3.71 2.83
CA ALA A 22 0.93 3.86 2.77
C ALA A 22 1.63 2.98 3.79
N ASP A 23 1.11 2.90 5.01
CA ASP A 23 1.69 2.07 6.06
C ASP A 23 1.58 0.58 5.73
N ILE A 24 0.44 0.13 5.24
CA ILE A 24 0.22 -1.26 4.86
C ILE A 24 1.15 -1.67 3.72
N LEU A 25 1.26 -0.83 2.69
CA LEU A 25 2.14 -1.11 1.55
C LEU A 25 3.60 -1.10 1.97
N THR A 26 4.00 -0.15 2.80
CA THR A 26 5.36 -0.10 3.33
C THR A 26 5.70 -1.37 4.08
N ALA A 27 4.82 -1.82 4.98
CA ALA A 27 5.03 -3.04 5.75
C ALA A 27 5.11 -4.27 4.84
N ALA A 28 4.23 -4.36 3.86
CA ALA A 28 4.22 -5.48 2.91
C ALA A 28 5.50 -5.55 2.07
N LEU A 29 6.00 -4.40 1.63
CA LEU A 29 7.21 -4.34 0.82
C LEU A 29 8.47 -4.58 1.65
N GLN A 30 8.48 -4.18 2.91
CA GLN A 30 9.56 -4.53 3.84
C GLN A 30 9.60 -6.04 4.07
N ASP A 31 8.44 -6.65 4.26
CA ASP A 31 8.33 -8.09 4.47
C ASP A 31 8.83 -8.87 3.25
N ARG A 32 8.63 -8.35 2.06
CA ARG A 32 9.10 -8.97 0.82
C ARG A 32 10.57 -8.67 0.51
N GLY A 33 11.23 -7.89 1.35
CA GLY A 33 12.63 -7.54 1.15
C GLY A 33 12.87 -6.45 0.12
N PHE A 34 11.83 -5.82 -0.42
CA PHE A 34 11.98 -4.74 -1.38
C PHE A 34 12.38 -3.42 -0.70
N LEU A 35 11.77 -3.12 0.45
CA LEU A 35 12.13 -1.96 1.26
C LEU A 35 12.99 -2.39 2.42
N GLN A 36 13.97 -1.58 2.76
CA GLN A 36 14.81 -1.78 3.94
C GLN A 36 14.13 -1.17 5.15
N ALA A 37 14.61 -1.56 6.34
CA ALA A 37 14.15 -0.94 7.57
C ALA A 37 14.43 0.55 7.54
N GLY A 38 13.43 1.36 7.88
CA GLY A 38 13.54 2.81 7.83
C GLY A 38 13.11 3.45 6.52
N GLU A 39 12.97 2.66 5.45
CA GLU A 39 12.39 3.16 4.21
C GLU A 39 10.86 3.05 4.27
N SER A 40 10.17 4.03 3.71
CA SER A 40 8.72 4.02 3.65
C SER A 40 8.22 4.73 2.40
N LEU A 41 7.02 4.34 1.96
CA LEU A 41 6.32 5.08 0.92
C LEU A 41 5.59 6.25 1.56
N THR A 42 5.59 7.39 0.88
CA THR A 42 4.88 8.56 1.40
C THR A 42 3.43 8.55 0.92
N PRO A 43 2.50 9.09 1.70
CA PRO A 43 1.11 9.23 1.25
C PRO A 43 0.97 10.06 -0.02
N TYR A 44 1.86 11.03 -0.24
CA TYR A 44 1.82 11.87 -1.45
C TYR A 44 2.08 11.08 -2.71
N ASP A 45 3.08 10.18 -2.68
CA ASP A 45 3.40 9.34 -3.83
C ASP A 45 2.23 8.45 -4.20
N LEU A 46 1.57 7.88 -3.19
CA LEU A 46 0.42 7.02 -3.40
C LEU A 46 -0.79 7.79 -3.90
N GLU A 47 -1.05 8.96 -3.34
CA GLU A 47 -2.17 9.79 -3.75
C GLU A 47 -2.06 10.16 -5.23
N GLU A 48 -0.89 10.59 -5.67
CA GLU A 48 -0.66 10.91 -7.07
C GLU A 48 -0.87 9.70 -7.98
N ALA A 49 -0.35 8.55 -7.59
CA ALA A 49 -0.50 7.32 -8.36
C ALA A 49 -1.96 6.89 -8.44
N MET A 50 -2.70 6.98 -7.33
CA MET A 50 -4.09 6.53 -7.27
C MET A 50 -5.05 7.45 -8.01
N ASN A 51 -4.66 8.67 -8.30
CA ASN A 51 -5.46 9.60 -9.11
C ASN A 51 -5.34 9.34 -10.61
N ARG A 52 -4.48 8.40 -11.01
CA ARG A 52 -4.31 8.05 -12.42
C ARG A 52 -5.06 6.75 -12.72
N PRO A 53 -5.58 6.58 -13.96
CA PRO A 53 -6.24 5.33 -14.32
C PRO A 53 -5.23 4.19 -14.42
N GLY A 54 -5.67 2.99 -14.07
CA GLY A 54 -4.85 1.80 -14.19
C GLY A 54 -5.26 0.72 -13.19
N TYR A 55 -4.75 -0.48 -13.41
CA TYR A 55 -5.06 -1.65 -12.59
C TYR A 55 -3.91 -2.05 -11.67
N TYR A 56 -2.71 -1.53 -11.90
CA TYR A 56 -1.52 -1.94 -11.19
C TYR A 56 -0.86 -0.75 -10.53
N LEU A 57 -0.27 -1.00 -9.36
CA LEU A 57 0.68 -0.08 -8.76
C LEU A 57 2.07 -0.66 -8.96
N THR A 58 2.96 0.16 -9.50
CA THR A 58 4.35 -0.21 -9.68
C THR A 58 5.20 0.67 -8.78
N VAL A 59 5.98 0.02 -7.92
CA VAL A 59 6.94 0.71 -7.07
C VAL A 59 8.32 0.46 -7.64
N GLU A 60 9.00 1.51 -8.04
CA GLU A 60 10.33 1.44 -8.64
C GLU A 60 11.36 2.12 -7.75
N ARG A 61 12.56 1.55 -7.74
CA ARG A 61 13.72 2.20 -7.16
C ARG A 61 14.66 2.54 -8.30
N LYS A 62 14.92 3.82 -8.48
CA LYS A 62 15.79 4.30 -9.55
C LYS A 62 16.76 5.32 -8.96
N ASN A 63 18.05 5.02 -9.05
CA ASN A 63 19.11 5.86 -8.48
C ASN A 63 18.86 6.20 -7.00
N GLY A 64 18.39 5.21 -6.23
CA GLY A 64 18.11 5.37 -4.82
C GLY A 64 16.80 6.08 -4.49
N THR A 65 16.05 6.48 -5.51
CA THR A 65 14.78 7.17 -5.33
C THR A 65 13.62 6.21 -5.59
N LEU A 66 12.68 6.16 -4.65
CA LEU A 66 11.47 5.38 -4.79
C LEU A 66 10.40 6.20 -5.50
N SER A 67 9.71 5.58 -6.43
CA SER A 67 8.57 6.19 -7.10
C SER A 67 7.43 5.18 -7.21
N VAL A 68 6.21 5.68 -7.21
CA VAL A 68 5.00 4.87 -7.34
C VAL A 68 4.25 5.33 -8.57
N LYS A 69 3.91 4.39 -9.42
CA LYS A 69 3.16 4.65 -10.65
C LYS A 69 1.96 3.72 -10.73
N ARG A 70 0.92 4.17 -11.36
CA ARG A 70 -0.26 3.36 -11.66
C ARG A 70 -0.42 3.27 -13.17
N GLY A 71 -0.53 2.04 -13.62
CA GLY A 71 -0.64 1.82 -15.05
C GLY A 71 -1.55 0.68 -15.44
#